data_02fe4e0d4dbf0e5af55c2e2da038be57
#
_entry.id   02fe4e0d4dbf0e5af55c2e2da038be57
#
_cell.length_a   1.000
_cell.length_b   1.000
_cell.length_c   1.000
_cell.angle_alpha   90.00
_cell.angle_beta   90.00
_cell.angle_gamma   90.00
#
_symmetry.space_group_name_H-M   'P 1'
#
loop_
_entity.id
_entity.type
_entity.pdbx_description
1 polymer ?
#
loop_
_entity_poly.entity_id
_entity_poly.type
_entity_poly.pdbx_seq_one_letter_code
_entity_poly.pdbx_strand_id
1 'polypeptide(L)'
;MTAMTASTTTAPTRFLDVANQRYAYRRFGGHDASAQPLLCLQHFTGTLDNWDPAVTDPLASAREVILFDNAGVGRSTGTVPETVAGMATHTFAFLDALGLDRCDVLAFRSAE
;
A
#
# COMPACT_ATOMS: atom_id res chain seq x y z
N MET A 1 -22.65 -18.94 -0.36
CA MET A 1 -21.81 -18.56 -1.49
C MET A 1 -20.52 -17.93 -0.99
N THR A 2 -19.44 -18.34 -1.54
CA THR A 2 -18.15 -17.77 -1.16
C THR A 2 -17.95 -16.45 -1.90
N ALA A 3 -17.77 -15.37 -1.17
CA ALA A 3 -17.43 -14.10 -1.77
C ALA A 3 -16.07 -14.22 -2.47
N MET A 4 -15.95 -13.62 -3.64
CA MET A 4 -14.67 -13.57 -4.31
C MET A 4 -13.73 -12.69 -3.51
N THR A 5 -12.64 -13.28 -3.03
CA THR A 5 -11.63 -12.53 -2.32
C THR A 5 -10.79 -11.76 -3.32
N ALA A 6 -10.69 -10.45 -3.14
CA ALA A 6 -9.81 -9.64 -3.97
C ALA A 6 -8.36 -10.05 -3.75
N SER A 7 -7.56 -9.94 -4.79
CA SER A 7 -6.14 -10.28 -4.78
C SER A 7 -5.30 -9.09 -5.19
N THR A 8 -3.99 -9.28 -5.22
CA THR A 8 -3.04 -8.25 -5.67
C THR A 8 -3.43 -7.65 -7.02
N THR A 9 -3.90 -8.50 -7.94
CA THR A 9 -4.22 -8.05 -9.31
C THR A 9 -5.70 -7.75 -9.51
N THR A 10 -6.59 -8.26 -8.67
CA THR A 10 -8.05 -8.08 -8.85
C THR A 10 -8.65 -7.03 -7.91
N ALA A 11 -7.96 -6.65 -6.84
CA ALA A 11 -8.44 -5.59 -5.98
C ALA A 11 -8.53 -4.27 -6.77
N PRO A 12 -9.63 -3.53 -6.63
CA PRO A 12 -9.75 -2.27 -7.36
C PRO A 12 -8.75 -1.25 -6.84
N THR A 13 -8.18 -0.47 -7.76
CA THR A 13 -7.36 0.66 -7.38
C THR A 13 -8.26 1.78 -6.86
N ARG A 14 -7.97 2.26 -5.66
CA ARG A 14 -8.71 3.33 -5.00
C ARG A 14 -7.82 4.55 -4.87
N PHE A 15 -8.43 5.69 -4.62
CA PHE A 15 -7.72 6.95 -4.46
C PHE A 15 -8.11 7.59 -3.14
N LEU A 16 -7.13 8.18 -2.48
CA LEU A 16 -7.31 8.88 -1.22
C LEU A 16 -6.72 10.27 -1.34
N ASP A 17 -7.56 11.28 -1.11
CA ASP A 17 -7.12 12.68 -1.18
C ASP A 17 -6.71 13.17 0.21
N VAL A 18 -5.50 13.72 0.29
CA VAL A 18 -4.95 14.29 1.51
C VAL A 18 -4.42 15.67 1.16
N ALA A 19 -5.09 16.72 1.60
CA ALA A 19 -4.78 18.10 1.20
C ALA A 19 -4.77 18.21 -0.34
N ASN A 20 -3.63 18.56 -0.94
CA ASN A 20 -3.52 18.67 -2.40
C ASN A 20 -2.91 17.43 -3.04
N GLN A 21 -2.78 16.34 -2.28
CA GLN A 21 -2.13 15.11 -2.71
C GLN A 21 -3.16 14.01 -2.87
N ARG A 22 -3.06 13.26 -3.96
CA ARG A 22 -3.89 12.07 -4.19
C ARG A 22 -2.99 10.85 -4.25
N TYR A 23 -3.28 9.84 -3.43
CA TYR A 23 -2.56 8.57 -3.41
C TYR A 23 -3.43 7.48 -4.01
N ALA A 24 -2.84 6.67 -4.90
CA ALA A 24 -3.46 5.47 -5.40
C ALA A 24 -3.09 4.29 -4.51
N TYR A 25 -4.04 3.42 -4.22
CA TYR A 25 -3.79 2.27 -3.35
C TYR A 25 -4.73 1.12 -3.65
N ARG A 26 -4.35 -0.07 -3.19
CA ARG A 26 -5.21 -1.25 -3.16
C ARG A 26 -5.23 -1.82 -1.77
N ARG A 27 -6.36 -2.38 -1.41
CA ARG A 27 -6.60 -2.92 -0.07
C ARG A 27 -7.39 -4.20 -0.22
N PHE A 28 -6.86 -5.31 0.29
CA PHE A 28 -7.49 -6.62 0.10
C PHE A 28 -7.06 -7.57 1.21
N GLY A 29 -7.77 -8.71 1.31
CA GLY A 29 -7.53 -9.70 2.35
C GLY A 29 -8.27 -9.35 3.63
N GLY A 30 -7.75 -9.83 4.76
CA GLY A 30 -8.28 -9.42 6.06
C GLY A 30 -9.21 -10.42 6.71
N HIS A 31 -8.87 -11.70 6.67
CA HIS A 31 -9.70 -12.73 7.29
C HIS A 31 -9.60 -12.75 8.80
N ASP A 32 -8.52 -12.25 9.36
CA ASP A 32 -8.32 -12.19 10.81
C ASP A 32 -8.38 -10.76 11.28
N ALA A 33 -9.51 -10.39 11.89
CA ALA A 33 -9.71 -9.03 12.37
C ALA A 33 -8.79 -8.66 13.54
N SER A 34 -8.18 -9.65 14.19
CA SER A 34 -7.25 -9.37 15.27
C SER A 34 -5.85 -9.05 14.78
N ALA A 35 -5.53 -9.40 13.54
CA ALA A 35 -4.23 -9.10 12.95
C ALA A 35 -4.20 -7.63 12.48
N GLN A 36 -3.06 -6.99 12.66
CA GLN A 36 -2.86 -5.64 12.13
C GLN A 36 -2.76 -5.67 10.62
N PRO A 37 -3.26 -4.63 9.92
CA PRO A 37 -3.04 -4.50 8.49
C PRO A 37 -1.55 -4.46 8.17
N LEU A 38 -1.19 -5.00 7.00
CA LEU A 38 0.18 -4.98 6.50
C LEU A 38 0.30 -3.97 5.38
N LEU A 39 1.09 -2.93 5.60
CA LEU A 39 1.40 -1.95 4.57
C LEU A 39 2.66 -2.41 3.84
N CYS A 40 2.56 -2.56 2.52
CA CYS A 40 3.67 -2.96 1.68
C CYS A 40 4.24 -1.74 0.95
N LEU A 41 5.51 -1.44 1.18
CA LEU A 41 6.20 -0.29 0.62
C LEU A 41 7.19 -0.74 -0.44
N GLN A 42 7.12 -0.12 -1.61
CA GLN A 42 8.11 -0.32 -2.67
C GLN A 42 9.28 0.66 -2.52
N HIS A 43 10.34 0.43 -3.28
CA HIS A 43 11.45 1.36 -3.39
C HIS A 43 10.98 2.69 -4.04
N PHE A 44 11.89 3.66 -4.15
CA PHE A 44 11.55 5.05 -4.53
C PHE A 44 10.63 5.18 -5.73
N THR A 45 10.84 4.39 -6.77
CA THR A 45 10.07 4.49 -8.02
C THR A 45 9.15 3.29 -8.25
N GLY A 46 9.08 2.36 -7.30
CA GLY A 46 8.24 1.19 -7.42
C GLY A 46 6.77 1.53 -7.21
N THR A 47 5.91 0.96 -8.06
CA THR A 47 4.46 1.16 -7.97
C THR A 47 3.79 0.00 -7.24
N LEU A 48 2.51 0.17 -6.93
CA LEU A 48 1.71 -0.91 -6.34
C LEU A 48 1.61 -2.13 -7.27
N ASP A 49 1.81 -1.95 -8.56
CA ASP A 49 1.80 -3.04 -9.54
C ASP A 49 3.13 -3.82 -9.59
N ASN A 50 4.16 -3.36 -8.92
CA ASN A 50 5.45 -4.04 -8.87
C ASN A 50 5.52 -5.16 -7.83
N TRP A 51 4.49 -5.32 -7.00
CA TRP A 51 4.44 -6.40 -6.05
C TRP A 51 4.09 -7.71 -6.74
N ASP A 52 4.90 -8.74 -6.49
CA ASP A 52 4.65 -10.08 -7.01
C ASP A 52 3.46 -10.69 -6.26
N PRO A 53 2.38 -11.07 -6.97
CA PRO A 53 1.24 -11.72 -6.32
C PRO A 53 1.62 -12.98 -5.54
N ALA A 54 2.68 -13.67 -5.95
CA ALA A 54 3.16 -14.84 -5.22
C ALA A 54 3.63 -14.50 -3.80
N VAL A 55 3.95 -13.23 -3.53
CA VAL A 55 4.32 -12.75 -2.20
C VAL A 55 3.10 -12.19 -1.47
N THR A 56 2.36 -11.30 -2.11
CA THR A 56 1.30 -10.54 -1.44
C THR A 56 0.00 -11.30 -1.28
N ASP A 57 -0.37 -12.17 -2.22
CA ASP A 57 -1.61 -12.93 -2.10
C ASP A 57 -1.62 -13.91 -0.92
N PRO A 58 -0.54 -14.70 -0.67
CA PRO A 58 -0.50 -15.51 0.54
C PRO A 58 -0.57 -14.71 1.84
N LEU A 59 0.03 -13.52 1.87
CA LEU A 59 -0.06 -12.64 3.04
C LEU A 59 -1.50 -12.18 3.26
N ALA A 60 -2.22 -11.89 2.20
CA ALA A 60 -3.61 -11.45 2.27
C ALA A 60 -4.55 -12.54 2.76
N SER A 61 -4.17 -13.81 2.66
CA SER A 61 -4.99 -14.90 3.19
C SER A 61 -5.05 -14.88 4.71
N ALA A 62 -4.06 -14.29 5.36
CA ALA A 62 -3.96 -14.24 6.82
C ALA A 62 -4.32 -12.88 7.39
N ARG A 63 -4.18 -11.81 6.61
CA ARG A 63 -4.37 -10.45 7.12
C ARG A 63 -4.66 -9.49 5.97
N GLU A 64 -5.15 -8.30 6.31
CA GLU A 64 -5.36 -7.27 5.31
C GLU A 64 -4.02 -6.75 4.79
N VAL A 65 -3.92 -6.62 3.47
CA VAL A 65 -2.73 -6.09 2.80
C VAL A 65 -3.11 -4.78 2.13
N ILE A 66 -2.24 -3.79 2.27
CA ILE A 66 -2.40 -2.47 1.67
C ILE A 66 -1.17 -2.19 0.81
N LEU A 67 -1.40 -1.94 -0.48
CA LEU A 67 -0.38 -1.51 -1.42
C LEU A 67 -0.68 -0.07 -1.80
N PHE A 68 0.33 0.79 -1.86
CA PHE A 68 0.07 2.15 -2.32
C PHE A 68 1.22 2.68 -3.17
N ASP A 69 0.87 3.62 -4.03
CA ASP A 69 1.84 4.40 -4.80
C ASP A 69 2.21 5.62 -3.96
N ASN A 70 3.50 5.79 -3.66
CA ASN A 70 3.95 6.97 -2.95
C ASN A 70 3.81 8.21 -3.84
N ALA A 71 4.06 9.39 -3.28
CA ALA A 71 3.93 10.65 -4.02
C ALA A 71 4.76 10.61 -5.30
N GLY A 72 4.16 11.06 -6.40
CA GLY A 72 4.80 11.14 -7.71
C GLY A 72 5.00 9.83 -8.43
N VAL A 73 4.56 8.70 -7.85
CA VAL A 73 4.75 7.36 -8.41
C VAL A 73 3.42 6.83 -8.91
N GLY A 74 3.46 6.11 -10.03
CA GLY A 74 2.29 5.46 -10.58
C GLY A 74 1.14 6.44 -10.80
N ARG A 75 0.01 6.17 -10.16
CA ARG A 75 -1.20 7.00 -10.28
C ARG A 75 -1.34 8.04 -9.18
N SER A 76 -0.40 8.11 -8.25
CA SER A 76 -0.39 9.14 -7.21
C SER A 76 0.12 10.46 -7.77
N THR A 77 -0.39 11.57 -7.24
CA THR A 77 0.05 12.90 -7.66
C THR A 77 1.32 13.31 -6.94
N GLY A 78 1.83 14.48 -7.28
CA GLY A 78 2.97 15.06 -6.60
C GLY A 78 4.30 14.72 -7.25
N THR A 79 5.36 14.82 -6.50
CA THR A 79 6.73 14.60 -6.94
C THR A 79 7.36 13.51 -6.09
N VAL A 80 8.16 12.65 -6.71
CA VAL A 80 8.88 11.60 -5.98
C VAL A 80 9.78 12.25 -4.94
N PRO A 81 9.65 11.85 -3.66
CA PRO A 81 10.52 12.40 -2.61
C PRO A 81 11.99 12.04 -2.87
N GLU A 82 12.89 12.95 -2.53
CA GLU A 82 14.31 12.74 -2.72
C GLU A 82 14.98 12.01 -1.56
N THR A 83 14.27 11.88 -0.44
CA THR A 83 14.83 11.30 0.78
C THR A 83 13.89 10.26 1.36
N VAL A 84 14.45 9.35 2.17
CA VAL A 84 13.67 8.37 2.91
C VAL A 84 12.73 9.09 3.90
N ALA A 85 13.18 10.18 4.50
CA ALA A 85 12.32 10.97 5.40
C ALA A 85 11.12 11.54 4.67
N GLY A 86 11.30 12.01 3.44
CA GLY A 86 10.18 12.49 2.61
C GLY A 86 9.20 11.39 2.27
N MET A 87 9.69 10.20 1.94
CA MET A 87 8.83 9.04 1.69
C MET A 87 8.02 8.67 2.95
N ALA A 88 8.67 8.70 4.10
CA ALA A 88 8.01 8.40 5.37
C ALA A 88 6.91 9.43 5.69
N THR A 89 7.16 10.70 5.42
CA THR A 89 6.17 11.76 5.64
C THR A 89 4.90 11.48 4.85
N HIS A 90 5.03 11.12 3.57
CA HIS A 90 3.88 10.77 2.75
C HIS A 90 3.20 9.50 3.23
N THR A 91 3.97 8.51 3.66
CA THR A 91 3.42 7.25 4.18
C THR A 91 2.57 7.51 5.42
N PHE A 92 3.06 8.31 6.36
CA PHE A 92 2.31 8.64 7.56
C PHE A 92 1.06 9.44 7.24
N ALA A 93 1.13 10.39 6.32
CA ALA A 93 -0.04 11.16 5.90
C ALA A 93 -1.11 10.24 5.28
N PHE A 94 -0.69 9.28 4.47
CA PHE A 94 -1.58 8.29 3.88
C PHE A 94 -2.26 7.43 4.95
N LEU A 95 -1.49 6.89 5.90
CA LEU A 95 -2.03 6.05 6.96
C LEU A 95 -2.99 6.82 7.86
N ASP A 96 -2.66 8.06 8.21
CA ASP A 96 -3.54 8.90 9.02
C ASP A 96 -4.87 9.12 8.30
N ALA A 97 -4.83 9.39 7.01
CA ALA A 97 -6.04 9.62 6.24
C ALA A 97 -6.88 8.35 6.07
N LEU A 98 -6.25 7.17 6.06
CA LEU A 98 -6.97 5.91 6.10
C LEU A 98 -7.59 5.61 7.47
N GLY A 99 -7.19 6.33 8.50
CA GLY A 99 -7.67 6.09 9.85
C GLY A 99 -6.98 4.92 10.56
N LEU A 100 -5.78 4.56 10.13
CA LEU A 100 -5.04 3.45 10.73
C LEU A 100 -4.06 3.96 11.78
N ASP A 101 -4.28 3.57 13.02
CA ASP A 101 -3.37 3.88 14.13
C ASP A 101 -2.17 2.95 14.16
N ARG A 102 -2.35 1.73 13.68
CA ARG A 102 -1.34 0.68 13.74
C ARG A 102 -1.36 -0.15 12.47
N CYS A 103 -0.19 -0.48 11.97
CA CYS A 103 -0.01 -1.44 10.89
C CYS A 103 1.40 -2.00 10.98
N ASP A 104 1.57 -3.19 10.43
CA ASP A 104 2.90 -3.73 10.19
C ASP A 104 3.37 -3.25 8.81
N VAL A 105 4.67 -3.23 8.60
CA VAL A 105 5.26 -2.75 7.36
C VAL A 105 6.17 -3.81 6.77
N LEU A 106 5.96 -4.10 5.49
CA LEU A 106 6.88 -4.89 4.69
C LEU A 106 7.46 -3.96 3.63
N ALA A 107 8.75 -3.73 3.69
CA ALA A 107 9.41 -2.83 2.76
C ALA A 107 10.27 -3.60 1.78
N PHE A 108 10.11 -3.32 0.48
CA PHE A 108 10.98 -3.84 -0.55
C PHE A 108 12.10 -2.84 -0.80
N ARG A 109 13.31 -3.36 -0.87
CA ARG A 109 14.49 -2.54 -1.13
C ARG A 109 15.23 -3.10 -2.34
N SER A 110 15.66 -2.19 -3.21
CA SER A 110 16.51 -2.60 -4.31
C SER A 110 17.85 -3.14 -3.79
N ALA A 111 18.34 -4.18 -4.44
CA ALA A 111 19.63 -4.78 -4.08
C ALA A 111 20.85 -3.93 -4.52
N GLU A 112 20.63 -2.87 -5.25
CA GLU A 112 21.70 -2.00 -5.72
C GLU A 112 22.22 -1.08 -4.66
#